data_b6ee41311b41bdbee681cd53e4000b92
#
_entry.id   b6ee41311b41bdbee681cd53e4000b92
#
_cell.length_a   1.000
_cell.length_b   1.000
_cell.length_c   1.000
_cell.angle_alpha   90.00
_cell.angle_beta   90.00
_cell.angle_gamma   90.00
#
_symmetry.space_group_name_H-M   'P 1'
#
loop_
_entity.id
_entity.type
_entity.pdbx_description
1 polymer ?
#
loop_
_entity_poly.entity_id
_entity_poly.type
_entity_poly.pdbx_seq_one_letter_code
_entity_poly.pdbx_strand_id
1 'polypeptide(L)'
;MIRILHTADWHLGQTFFGYDRVEEHAHFLDWLARELKENEIDVLLIAGDVFDVSNPSAASQRMFYRFIRRVTTENPQLQLVIVAGNHDSAARLEAPLPLLQEMRTDIKGIVRRRDGEIDYDDLIVELKNRSGEVEALCLAVPFLRQGDYPVVVTDGNPYAEGVKELYTRLQNRAMERRKKDQAIVAVGHLQ
;
A
#
# COMPACT_ATOMS: atom_id res chain seq x y z
N MET A 1 -21.93 0.79 -0.98
CA MET A 1 -20.93 -0.04 -1.74
C MET A 1 -19.66 0.77 -1.86
N ILE A 2 -18.55 0.23 -1.37
CA ILE A 2 -17.22 0.85 -1.39
C ILE A 2 -16.68 0.93 -2.82
N ARG A 3 -16.06 2.06 -3.18
CA ARG A 3 -15.39 2.29 -4.47
C ARG A 3 -13.89 2.33 -4.24
N ILE A 4 -13.17 1.43 -4.87
CA ILE A 4 -11.72 1.30 -4.72
C ILE A 4 -11.05 1.61 -6.06
N LEU A 5 -10.05 2.49 -6.04
CA LEU A 5 -9.14 2.70 -7.16
C LEU A 5 -7.79 2.09 -6.81
N HIS A 6 -7.19 1.37 -7.74
CA HIS A 6 -5.88 0.74 -7.59
C HIS A 6 -4.87 1.32 -8.57
N THR A 7 -3.65 1.53 -8.10
CA THR A 7 -2.50 1.96 -8.91
C THR A 7 -1.21 1.38 -8.34
N ALA A 8 -0.15 1.32 -9.15
CA ALA A 8 1.16 0.78 -8.78
C ALA A 8 2.27 1.47 -9.58
N ASP A 9 3.50 1.25 -9.21
CA ASP A 9 4.70 1.52 -10.03
C ASP A 9 4.80 2.99 -10.48
N TRP A 10 4.69 3.91 -9.53
CA TRP A 10 4.78 5.35 -9.83
C TRP A 10 6.20 5.78 -10.19
N HIS A 11 7.20 5.15 -9.58
CA HIS A 11 8.62 5.45 -9.78
C HIS A 11 8.94 6.95 -9.75
N LEU A 12 8.43 7.66 -8.74
CA LEU A 12 8.65 9.10 -8.60
C LEU A 12 10.15 9.41 -8.50
N GLY A 13 10.62 10.26 -9.40
CA GLY A 13 12.03 10.61 -9.54
C GLY A 13 12.78 9.79 -10.59
N GLN A 14 12.10 8.92 -11.32
CA GLN A 14 12.68 8.20 -12.45
C GLN A 14 13.16 9.18 -13.54
N THR A 15 14.29 8.85 -14.15
CA THR A 15 14.79 9.51 -15.36
C THR A 15 14.70 8.58 -16.56
N PHE A 16 14.45 9.12 -17.74
CA PHE A 16 14.43 8.37 -18.97
C PHE A 16 15.51 8.87 -19.93
N PHE A 17 16.53 8.07 -20.20
CA PHE A 17 17.73 8.45 -20.97
C PHE A 17 18.37 9.78 -20.51
N GLY A 18 18.40 10.01 -19.18
CA GLY A 18 18.94 11.23 -18.58
C GLY A 18 17.97 12.42 -18.53
N TYR A 19 16.77 12.28 -19.07
CA TYR A 19 15.71 13.29 -18.96
C TYR A 19 14.89 13.07 -17.69
N ASP A 20 14.67 14.13 -16.95
CA ASP A 20 13.81 14.16 -15.77
C ASP A 20 12.34 14.03 -16.18
N ARG A 21 11.59 13.21 -15.46
CA ARG A 21 10.15 12.96 -15.69
C ARG A 21 9.24 13.67 -14.68
N VAL A 22 9.72 14.71 -14.03
CA VAL A 22 8.97 15.47 -13.01
C VAL A 22 7.64 15.99 -13.54
N GLU A 23 7.62 16.51 -14.78
CA GLU A 23 6.39 17.05 -15.38
C GLU A 23 5.36 15.94 -15.65
N GLU A 24 5.77 14.78 -16.17
CA GLU A 24 4.88 13.64 -16.41
C GLU A 24 4.32 13.13 -15.10
N HIS A 25 5.15 12.97 -14.07
CA HIS A 25 4.70 12.57 -12.74
C HIS A 25 3.71 13.58 -12.14
N ALA A 26 3.96 14.89 -12.30
CA ALA A 26 3.04 15.91 -11.83
C ALA A 26 1.69 15.83 -12.55
N HIS A 27 1.70 15.68 -13.87
CA HIS A 27 0.47 15.50 -14.66
C HIS A 27 -0.30 14.24 -14.27
N PHE A 28 0.39 13.12 -14.06
CA PHE A 28 -0.22 11.87 -13.58
C PHE A 28 -0.89 12.07 -12.21
N LEU A 29 -0.19 12.67 -11.25
CA LEU A 29 -0.73 12.89 -9.91
C LEU A 29 -1.91 13.89 -9.92
N ASP A 30 -1.87 14.90 -10.79
CA ASP A 30 -2.98 15.83 -10.98
C ASP A 30 -4.19 15.15 -11.60
N TRP A 31 -3.99 14.27 -12.59
CA TRP A 31 -5.05 13.46 -13.17
C TRP A 31 -5.64 12.52 -12.11
N LEU A 32 -4.80 11.79 -11.38
CA LEU A 32 -5.24 10.85 -10.34
C LEU A 32 -6.07 11.56 -9.25
N ALA A 33 -5.65 12.77 -8.83
CA ALA A 33 -6.41 13.54 -7.85
C ALA A 33 -7.81 13.90 -8.35
N ARG A 34 -7.96 14.24 -9.65
CA ARG A 34 -9.28 14.47 -10.26
C ARG A 34 -10.13 13.22 -10.29
N GLU A 35 -9.55 12.09 -10.75
CA GLU A 35 -10.26 10.80 -10.80
C GLU A 35 -10.79 10.38 -9.43
N LEU A 36 -9.99 10.54 -8.37
CA LEU A 36 -10.41 10.23 -7.00
C LEU A 36 -11.64 11.04 -6.58
N LYS A 37 -11.70 12.31 -6.98
CA LYS A 37 -12.78 13.21 -6.63
C LYS A 37 -14.03 13.00 -7.50
N GLU A 38 -13.86 12.97 -8.82
CA GLU A 38 -14.97 12.90 -9.80
C GLU A 38 -15.70 11.56 -9.73
N ASN A 39 -14.97 10.48 -9.47
CA ASN A 39 -15.54 9.13 -9.33
C ASN A 39 -15.95 8.80 -7.88
N GLU A 40 -15.83 9.77 -6.97
CA GLU A 40 -16.18 9.59 -5.56
C GLU A 40 -15.52 8.32 -4.95
N ILE A 41 -14.24 8.14 -5.15
CA ILE A 41 -13.48 6.99 -4.65
C ILE A 41 -13.41 7.05 -3.12
N ASP A 42 -13.66 5.92 -2.47
CA ASP A 42 -13.58 5.76 -1.01
C ASP A 42 -12.17 5.36 -0.58
N VAL A 43 -11.50 4.53 -1.38
CA VAL A 43 -10.17 4.00 -1.06
C VAL A 43 -9.24 4.05 -2.27
N LEU A 44 -8.03 4.57 -2.08
CA LEU A 44 -6.92 4.46 -3.02
C LEU A 44 -5.94 3.41 -2.51
N LEU A 45 -5.73 2.34 -3.30
CA LEU A 45 -4.70 1.33 -3.06
C LEU A 45 -3.47 1.64 -3.93
N ILE A 46 -2.29 1.76 -3.32
CA ILE A 46 -1.02 1.97 -4.02
C ILE A 46 -0.13 0.75 -3.78
N ALA A 47 0.04 -0.05 -4.83
CA ALA A 47 0.67 -1.37 -4.76
C ALA A 47 2.17 -1.32 -5.09
N GLY A 48 2.94 -0.58 -4.31
CA GLY A 48 4.39 -0.57 -4.35
C GLY A 48 5.02 0.35 -5.39
N ASP A 49 6.33 0.45 -5.31
CA ASP A 49 7.23 1.24 -6.15
C ASP A 49 6.77 2.70 -6.31
N VAL A 50 6.51 3.31 -5.15
CA VAL A 50 6.17 4.74 -5.06
C VAL A 50 7.34 5.58 -5.56
N PHE A 51 8.56 5.23 -5.16
CA PHE A 51 9.79 5.89 -5.58
C PHE A 51 10.63 5.00 -6.48
N ASP A 52 11.37 5.61 -7.40
CA ASP A 52 12.26 4.88 -8.31
C ASP A 52 13.48 4.27 -7.61
N VAL A 53 13.88 4.84 -6.50
CA VAL A 53 15.06 4.40 -5.72
C VAL A 53 14.80 4.45 -4.22
N SER A 54 15.49 3.61 -3.46
CA SER A 54 15.36 3.51 -2.00
C SER A 54 15.81 4.78 -1.23
N ASN A 55 16.54 5.68 -1.88
CA ASN A 55 16.91 7.01 -1.35
C ASN A 55 16.39 8.11 -2.28
N PRO A 56 15.07 8.39 -2.30
CA PRO A 56 14.48 9.34 -3.21
C PRO A 56 14.92 10.77 -2.91
N SER A 57 14.97 11.59 -3.96
CA SER A 57 15.30 13.01 -3.83
C SER A 57 14.28 13.73 -2.95
N ALA A 58 14.69 14.85 -2.34
CA ALA A 58 13.76 15.71 -1.60
C ALA A 58 12.63 16.26 -2.48
N ALA A 59 12.85 16.40 -3.79
CA ALA A 59 11.84 16.81 -4.75
C ALA A 59 10.77 15.71 -4.93
N SER A 60 11.17 14.46 -5.14
CA SER A 60 10.27 13.31 -5.26
C SER A 60 9.45 13.10 -4.01
N GLN A 61 10.08 13.18 -2.82
CA GLN A 61 9.39 13.10 -1.54
C GLN A 61 8.35 14.21 -1.37
N ARG A 62 8.73 15.47 -1.69
CA ARG A 62 7.77 16.59 -1.64
C ARG A 62 6.60 16.41 -2.58
N MET A 63 6.81 15.86 -3.77
CA MET A 63 5.76 15.58 -4.75
C MET A 63 4.76 14.57 -4.15
N PHE A 64 5.24 13.47 -3.61
CA PHE A 64 4.44 12.43 -2.98
C PHE A 64 3.62 12.96 -1.80
N TYR A 65 4.24 13.63 -0.83
CA TYR A 65 3.53 14.12 0.35
C TYR A 65 2.57 15.28 0.05
N ARG A 66 2.87 16.11 -0.97
CA ARG A 66 1.92 17.10 -1.47
C ARG A 66 0.70 16.46 -2.09
N PHE A 67 0.88 15.38 -2.83
CA PHE A 67 -0.23 14.61 -3.39
C PHE A 67 -1.11 14.05 -2.26
N ILE A 68 -0.55 13.31 -1.30
CA ILE A 68 -1.32 12.76 -0.16
C ILE A 68 -2.10 13.88 0.54
N ARG A 69 -1.43 14.96 0.93
CA ARG A 69 -2.07 16.09 1.60
C ARG A 69 -3.22 16.66 0.77
N ARG A 70 -3.01 16.85 -0.54
CA ARG A 70 -4.03 17.39 -1.43
C ARG A 70 -5.27 16.51 -1.48
N VAL A 71 -5.10 15.23 -1.79
CA VAL A 71 -6.24 14.33 -2.00
C VAL A 71 -7.02 14.07 -0.72
N THR A 72 -6.35 14.02 0.43
CA THR A 72 -7.00 13.86 1.74
C THR A 72 -7.67 15.15 2.23
N THR A 73 -7.16 16.32 1.84
CA THR A 73 -7.83 17.61 2.13
C THR A 73 -9.04 17.83 1.23
N GLU A 74 -8.92 17.52 -0.07
CA GLU A 74 -10.01 17.66 -1.04
C GLU A 74 -11.11 16.61 -0.86
N ASN A 75 -10.75 15.43 -0.31
CA ASN A 75 -11.66 14.30 -0.04
C ASN A 75 -11.43 13.78 1.39
N PRO A 76 -12.01 14.40 2.42
CA PRO A 76 -11.75 14.05 3.83
C PRO A 76 -12.16 12.63 4.22
N GLN A 77 -12.97 11.96 3.42
CA GLN A 77 -13.39 10.57 3.64
C GLN A 77 -12.52 9.55 2.91
N LEU A 78 -11.66 10.00 1.98
CA LEU A 78 -10.75 9.13 1.24
C LEU A 78 -9.77 8.45 2.20
N GLN A 79 -9.65 7.13 2.07
CA GLN A 79 -8.64 6.33 2.74
C GLN A 79 -7.54 5.95 1.73
N LEU A 80 -6.28 6.02 2.15
CA LEU A 80 -5.15 5.54 1.36
C LEU A 80 -4.55 4.32 2.03
N VAL A 81 -4.30 3.27 1.25
CA VAL A 81 -3.53 2.09 1.69
C VAL A 81 -2.36 1.92 0.73
N ILE A 82 -1.15 1.99 1.26
CA ILE A 82 0.08 1.99 0.49
C ILE A 82 0.93 0.82 0.97
N VAL A 83 1.40 0.00 0.06
CA VAL A 83 2.40 -1.02 0.36
C VAL A 83 3.74 -0.65 -0.27
N ALA A 84 4.86 -1.00 0.35
CA ALA A 84 6.18 -0.78 -0.25
C ALA A 84 6.45 -1.79 -1.37
N GLY A 85 7.05 -1.34 -2.45
CA GLY A 85 7.61 -2.18 -3.51
C GLY A 85 9.08 -2.52 -3.29
N ASN A 86 9.71 -3.14 -4.29
CA ASN A 86 11.11 -3.54 -4.19
C ASN A 86 12.08 -2.37 -4.35
N HIS A 87 11.70 -1.29 -5.04
CA HIS A 87 12.48 -0.06 -5.16
C HIS A 87 12.38 0.82 -3.91
N ASP A 88 11.29 0.72 -3.16
CA ASP A 88 11.08 1.53 -1.98
C ASP A 88 11.99 1.15 -0.80
N SER A 89 12.40 2.13 -0.02
CA SER A 89 12.89 1.89 1.34
C SER A 89 11.70 1.79 2.29
N ALA A 90 11.37 0.58 2.71
CA ALA A 90 10.26 0.30 3.62
C ALA A 90 10.25 1.22 4.86
N ALA A 91 11.40 1.35 5.53
CA ALA A 91 11.53 2.18 6.73
C ALA A 91 11.33 3.69 6.44
N ARG A 92 11.80 4.18 5.27
CA ARG A 92 11.61 5.60 4.89
C ARG A 92 10.17 5.88 4.51
N LEU A 93 9.52 4.94 3.82
CA LEU A 93 8.13 5.08 3.43
C LEU A 93 7.21 5.11 4.67
N GLU A 94 7.51 4.32 5.70
CA GLU A 94 6.77 4.31 6.96
C GLU A 94 7.14 5.45 7.93
N ALA A 95 8.31 6.07 7.80
CA ALA A 95 8.78 7.07 8.76
C ALA A 95 7.76 8.20 9.07
N PRO A 96 6.99 8.74 8.10
CA PRO A 96 5.99 9.76 8.36
C PRO A 96 4.63 9.20 8.81
N LEU A 97 4.48 7.88 9.00
CA LEU A 97 3.22 7.23 9.34
C LEU A 97 2.45 7.88 10.49
N PRO A 98 3.08 8.30 11.62
CA PRO A 98 2.35 8.95 12.70
C PRO A 98 1.61 10.23 12.29
N LEU A 99 2.13 10.95 11.29
CA LEU A 99 1.46 12.15 10.73
C LEU A 99 0.40 11.77 9.69
N LEU A 100 0.67 10.72 8.89
CA LEU A 100 -0.19 10.30 7.80
C LEU A 100 -1.44 9.55 8.29
N GLN A 101 -1.39 8.91 9.43
CA GLN A 101 -2.55 8.24 10.05
C GLN A 101 -3.67 9.24 10.37
N GLU A 102 -3.35 10.48 10.75
CA GLU A 102 -4.33 11.55 10.91
C GLU A 102 -5.02 11.92 9.59
N MET A 103 -4.38 11.59 8.46
CA MET A 103 -4.90 11.78 7.11
C MET A 103 -5.51 10.49 6.52
N ARG A 104 -5.94 9.54 7.36
CA ARG A 104 -6.49 8.24 6.95
C ARG A 104 -5.60 7.49 5.95
N THR A 105 -4.29 7.56 6.14
CA THR A 105 -3.30 6.92 5.28
C THR A 105 -2.59 5.84 6.06
N ASP A 106 -2.74 4.60 5.62
CA ASP A 106 -2.05 3.42 6.11
C ASP A 106 -0.89 3.09 5.17
N ILE A 107 0.29 2.85 5.72
CA ILE A 107 1.46 2.41 4.97
C ILE A 107 1.96 1.10 5.56
N LYS A 108 2.16 0.11 4.72
CA LYS A 108 2.77 -1.17 5.06
C LYS A 108 4.06 -1.32 4.27
N GLY A 109 5.18 -1.03 4.90
CA GLY A 109 6.51 -1.17 4.33
C GLY A 109 7.24 -2.40 4.87
N ILE A 110 6.97 -2.77 6.10
CA ILE A 110 7.68 -3.81 6.85
C ILE A 110 6.68 -4.86 7.34
N VAL A 111 7.03 -6.13 7.17
CA VAL A 111 6.30 -7.23 7.82
C VAL A 111 6.74 -7.28 9.28
N ARG A 112 5.87 -6.85 10.18
CA ARG A 112 6.15 -6.81 11.62
C ARG A 112 6.06 -8.19 12.25
N ARG A 113 6.81 -8.35 13.33
CA ARG A 113 6.75 -9.56 14.16
C ARG A 113 6.37 -9.22 15.59
N ARG A 114 5.59 -10.09 16.19
CA ARG A 114 5.24 -10.07 17.61
C ARG A 114 5.63 -11.40 18.21
N ASP A 115 6.44 -11.39 19.27
CA ASP A 115 6.93 -12.60 19.95
C ASP A 115 7.63 -13.61 18.99
N GLY A 116 8.31 -13.09 17.97
CA GLY A 116 9.03 -13.89 16.96
C GLY A 116 8.19 -14.35 15.76
N GLU A 117 6.86 -14.30 15.87
CA GLU A 117 5.93 -14.67 14.81
C GLU A 117 5.49 -13.45 13.97
N ILE A 118 5.07 -13.68 12.72
CA ILE A 118 4.54 -12.62 11.86
C ILE A 118 3.23 -12.08 12.47
N ASP A 119 3.15 -10.77 12.62
CA ASP A 119 1.93 -10.09 13.07
C ASP A 119 0.95 -9.93 11.89
N TYR A 120 0.15 -10.96 11.66
CA TYR A 120 -0.85 -10.97 10.59
C TYR A 120 -1.94 -9.91 10.78
N ASP A 121 -2.22 -9.50 12.02
CA ASP A 121 -3.21 -8.44 12.29
C ASP A 121 -2.73 -7.08 11.80
N ASP A 122 -1.40 -6.81 11.84
CA ASP A 122 -0.83 -5.59 11.31
C ASP A 122 -0.99 -5.48 9.78
N LEU A 123 -1.05 -6.59 9.06
CA LEU A 123 -1.21 -6.64 7.61
C LEU A 123 -2.68 -6.54 7.15
N ILE A 124 -3.64 -6.45 8.07
CA ILE A 124 -5.07 -6.34 7.76
C ILE A 124 -5.56 -4.94 8.04
N VAL A 125 -5.96 -4.23 6.99
CA VAL A 125 -6.49 -2.87 7.07
C VAL A 125 -8.00 -2.89 6.82
N GLU A 126 -8.77 -2.26 7.70
CA GLU A 126 -10.21 -2.08 7.50
C GLU A 126 -10.49 -1.00 6.48
N LEU A 127 -11.18 -1.35 5.39
CA LEU A 127 -11.60 -0.39 4.37
C LEU A 127 -13.01 0.10 4.66
N LYS A 128 -13.14 1.44 4.74
CA LYS A 128 -14.37 2.12 5.11
C LYS A 128 -14.96 2.85 3.91
N ASN A 129 -16.28 2.77 3.77
CA ASN A 129 -17.01 3.61 2.86
C ASN A 129 -17.09 5.07 3.38
N ARG A 130 -17.69 5.98 2.62
CA ARG A 130 -17.88 7.39 2.97
C ARG A 130 -18.70 7.61 4.25
N SER A 131 -19.54 6.65 4.62
CA SER A 131 -20.33 6.71 5.86
C SER A 131 -19.51 6.23 7.06
N GLY A 132 -18.28 5.77 6.88
CA GLY A 132 -17.40 5.25 7.93
C GLY A 132 -17.66 3.78 8.28
N GLU A 133 -18.50 3.08 7.54
CA GLU A 133 -18.77 1.66 7.74
C GLU A 133 -17.70 0.80 7.08
N VAL A 134 -17.23 -0.21 7.77
CA VAL A 134 -16.25 -1.18 7.25
C VAL A 134 -16.96 -2.13 6.29
N GLU A 135 -16.71 -2.00 5.00
CA GLU A 135 -17.26 -2.86 3.95
C GLU A 135 -16.27 -3.92 3.44
N ALA A 136 -14.98 -3.76 3.69
CA ALA A 136 -13.97 -4.74 3.29
C ALA A 136 -12.79 -4.78 4.26
N LEU A 137 -12.08 -5.92 4.26
CA LEU A 137 -10.76 -6.07 4.86
C LEU A 137 -9.73 -6.15 3.75
N CYS A 138 -8.68 -5.33 3.85
CA CYS A 138 -7.57 -5.32 2.90
C CYS A 138 -6.38 -6.07 3.47
N LEU A 139 -5.91 -7.09 2.77
CA LEU A 139 -4.65 -7.77 3.03
C LEU A 139 -3.54 -6.91 2.38
N ALA A 140 -2.89 -6.05 3.15
CA ALA A 140 -1.90 -5.10 2.67
C ALA A 140 -0.49 -5.66 2.88
N VAL A 141 0.06 -6.32 1.87
CA VAL A 141 1.34 -7.05 1.95
C VAL A 141 2.40 -6.28 1.16
N PRO A 142 3.46 -5.77 1.81
CA PRO A 142 4.58 -5.13 1.11
C PRO A 142 5.39 -6.14 0.30
N PHE A 143 6.33 -5.65 -0.51
CA PHE A 143 7.32 -6.50 -1.15
C PHE A 143 8.06 -7.36 -0.11
N LEU A 144 8.05 -8.68 -0.33
CA LEU A 144 8.55 -9.66 0.63
C LEU A 144 10.01 -10.03 0.32
N ARG A 145 10.88 -9.81 1.29
CA ARG A 145 12.27 -10.26 1.26
C ARG A 145 12.43 -11.56 2.05
N GLN A 146 13.58 -12.19 1.91
CA GLN A 146 13.93 -13.34 2.74
C GLN A 146 13.82 -12.98 4.24
N GLY A 147 13.03 -13.73 4.99
CA GLY A 147 12.71 -13.48 6.39
C GLY A 147 11.36 -12.80 6.63
N ASP A 148 10.70 -12.27 5.60
CA ASP A 148 9.39 -11.62 5.71
C ASP A 148 8.23 -12.61 5.59
N TYR A 149 8.48 -13.83 5.18
CA TYR A 149 7.50 -14.91 5.01
C TYR A 149 7.89 -16.16 5.81
N PRO A 150 6.94 -17.08 6.08
CA PRO A 150 7.24 -18.33 6.78
C PRO A 150 8.22 -19.21 6.01
N VAL A 151 9.13 -19.87 6.74
CA VAL A 151 9.98 -20.89 6.15
C VAL A 151 9.16 -22.16 5.95
N VAL A 152 9.13 -22.64 4.71
CA VAL A 152 8.44 -23.89 4.33
C VAL A 152 9.47 -24.89 3.83
N VAL A 153 9.44 -26.11 4.37
CA VAL A 153 10.25 -27.22 3.85
C VAL A 153 9.55 -27.77 2.60
N THR A 154 10.22 -27.66 1.46
CA THR A 154 9.63 -28.03 0.16
C THR A 154 10.71 -28.45 -0.83
N ASP A 155 10.36 -29.32 -1.76
CA ASP A 155 11.17 -29.67 -2.92
C ASP A 155 11.00 -28.66 -4.09
N GLY A 156 10.05 -27.70 -3.95
CA GLY A 156 9.74 -26.66 -4.91
C GLY A 156 10.53 -25.37 -4.67
N ASN A 157 9.98 -24.25 -5.10
CA ASN A 157 10.56 -22.93 -4.86
C ASN A 157 10.21 -22.42 -3.43
N PRO A 158 11.19 -22.33 -2.50
CA PRO A 158 10.92 -21.93 -1.12
C PRO A 158 10.30 -20.52 -1.00
N TYR A 159 10.63 -19.59 -1.91
CA TYR A 159 10.03 -18.26 -1.95
C TYR A 159 8.53 -18.37 -2.28
N ALA A 160 8.19 -19.03 -3.36
CA ALA A 160 6.80 -19.15 -3.80
C ALA A 160 5.92 -19.86 -2.73
N GLU A 161 6.43 -20.93 -2.13
CA GLU A 161 5.71 -21.65 -1.06
C GLU A 161 5.63 -20.82 0.23
N GLY A 162 6.66 -20.09 0.58
CA GLY A 162 6.64 -19.18 1.73
C GLY A 162 5.64 -18.02 1.56
N VAL A 163 5.60 -17.41 0.37
CA VAL A 163 4.62 -16.38 0.02
C VAL A 163 3.20 -16.94 0.07
N LYS A 164 2.97 -18.11 -0.53
CA LYS A 164 1.68 -18.81 -0.51
C LYS A 164 1.23 -19.08 0.93
N GLU A 165 2.12 -19.56 1.78
CA GLU A 165 1.83 -19.82 3.19
C GLU A 165 1.49 -18.54 3.95
N LEU A 166 2.21 -17.44 3.70
CA LEU A 166 1.90 -16.14 4.29
C LEU A 166 0.48 -15.70 3.93
N TYR A 167 0.14 -15.70 2.63
CA TYR A 167 -1.20 -15.29 2.20
C TYR A 167 -2.29 -16.23 2.71
N THR A 168 -2.01 -17.53 2.81
CA THR A 168 -2.96 -18.52 3.37
C THR A 168 -3.27 -18.19 4.84
N ARG A 169 -2.25 -17.97 5.67
CA ARG A 169 -2.43 -17.61 7.08
C ARG A 169 -3.11 -16.26 7.24
N LEU A 170 -2.70 -15.28 6.42
CA LEU A 170 -3.27 -13.93 6.43
C LEU A 170 -4.76 -13.95 6.03
N GLN A 171 -5.12 -14.72 5.00
CA GLN A 171 -6.50 -14.93 4.58
C GLN A 171 -7.33 -15.58 5.68
N ASN A 172 -6.83 -16.65 6.32
CA ASN A 172 -7.49 -17.30 7.43
C ASN A 172 -7.74 -16.32 8.57
N ARG A 173 -6.73 -15.51 8.92
CA ARG A 173 -6.85 -14.48 9.95
C ARG A 173 -7.91 -13.42 9.59
N ALA A 174 -7.96 -12.99 8.35
CA ALA A 174 -8.97 -12.07 7.87
C ALA A 174 -10.38 -12.68 7.89
N MET A 175 -10.50 -13.96 7.54
CA MET A 175 -11.79 -14.69 7.62
C MET A 175 -12.33 -14.80 9.04
N GLU A 176 -11.48 -14.95 10.05
CA GLU A 176 -11.88 -14.93 11.47
C GLU A 176 -12.41 -13.55 11.90
N ARG A 177 -11.85 -12.46 11.35
CA ARG A 177 -12.23 -11.08 11.68
C ARG A 177 -13.41 -10.57 10.87
N ARG A 178 -13.63 -11.14 9.70
CA ARG A 178 -14.61 -10.70 8.72
C ARG A 178 -16.04 -10.86 9.23
N LYS A 179 -16.85 -9.82 9.08
CA LYS A 179 -18.31 -9.90 9.23
C LYS A 179 -18.96 -10.41 7.93
N LYS A 180 -20.21 -10.89 8.04
CA LYS A 180 -20.92 -11.60 6.95
C LYS A 180 -20.93 -10.86 5.61
N ASP A 181 -21.11 -9.55 5.65
CA ASP A 181 -21.31 -8.73 4.44
C ASP A 181 -20.03 -7.97 4.00
N GLN A 182 -18.89 -8.26 4.60
CA GLN A 182 -17.62 -7.63 4.25
C GLN A 182 -16.89 -8.43 3.16
N ALA A 183 -16.28 -7.73 2.21
CA ALA A 183 -15.38 -8.33 1.23
C ALA A 183 -13.97 -8.52 1.81
N ILE A 184 -13.16 -9.36 1.16
CA ILE A 184 -11.70 -9.39 1.36
C ILE A 184 -11.06 -8.98 0.03
N VAL A 185 -10.14 -8.01 0.11
CA VAL A 185 -9.33 -7.52 -1.01
C VAL A 185 -7.87 -7.70 -0.63
N ALA A 186 -7.01 -8.03 -1.57
CA ALA A 186 -5.57 -8.07 -1.35
C ALA A 186 -4.87 -7.02 -2.21
N VAL A 187 -3.90 -6.33 -1.62
CA VAL A 187 -2.95 -5.48 -2.32
C VAL A 187 -1.55 -5.93 -1.94
N GLY A 188 -0.68 -6.08 -2.92
CA GLY A 188 0.71 -6.50 -2.70
C GLY A 188 1.57 -6.17 -3.89
N HIS A 189 2.89 -6.23 -3.68
CA HIS A 189 3.90 -6.05 -4.71
C HIS A 189 4.77 -7.31 -4.76
N LEU A 190 4.60 -8.10 -5.80
CA LEU A 190 5.28 -9.40 -5.97
C LEU A 190 6.23 -9.34 -7.17
N GLN A 191 7.27 -10.16 -7.12
CA GLN A 191 8.26 -10.31 -8.19
C GLN A 191 7.96 -11.55 -9.02
#